data_dc00236b3598b5c6e60f0668680664b8
#
_entry.id   dc00236b3598b5c6e60f0668680664b8
#
_cell.length_a   1.000
_cell.length_b   1.000
_cell.length_c   1.000
_cell.angle_alpha   90.00
_cell.angle_beta   90.00
_cell.angle_gamma   90.00
#
_symmetry.space_group_name_H-M   'P 1'
#
loop_
_entity.id
_entity.type
_entity.pdbx_description
1 polymer ?
#
loop_
_entity_poly.entity_id
_entity_poly.type
_entity_poly.pdbx_seq_one_letter_code
_entity_poly.pdbx_strand_id
1 'polypeptide(L)'
;MPLSLFVDALPFNEMKEHYADWQADMQLGELIPNIAYSSSLHWQLYCDKYPDDRGTLVDWVRQAEKNKVVRFLSTVLSPLDRMGNLGLLSKKVLCRYVMRRNAFANIPYRFRKDFTEQGTYLFWDEKTYRAEPIFDGYTVVSQDEGHRTFEVTLDLLRAAVERGDKNIFGVFGFADALGHKCRRGEVYSARLRPYMDALGEVLTVYREKNPDEEILLISDHGMSTVEKKIDLKLEDRFGPQKQGRYVAYCDTAVMCIWCDDPTLEQPIRDYLATRTEGHLLTEEERAYFRSTHRKFGDIIYILREGNVFADNWFGKSVRKPNPDGAGMHGFWPEWEAKDQMACVTLIGGNRTLQERYDYPAAHILIKEIMKGR
;
A
#
# COMPACT_ATOMS: atom_id res chain seq x y z
N MET A 1 17.14 -8.46 -22.21
CA MET A 1 15.70 -8.29 -21.90
C MET A 1 15.52 -8.39 -20.40
N PRO A 2 14.89 -7.43 -19.76
CA PRO A 2 15.13 -7.15 -18.34
C PRO A 2 14.46 -8.15 -17.39
N LEU A 3 15.12 -8.37 -16.25
CA LEU A 3 14.49 -8.86 -15.03
C LEU A 3 13.99 -7.64 -14.25
N SER A 4 12.68 -7.60 -13.96
CA SER A 4 12.10 -6.56 -13.12
C SER A 4 11.51 -7.18 -11.86
N LEU A 5 11.84 -6.62 -10.70
CA LEU A 5 11.37 -7.08 -9.40
C LEU A 5 10.60 -5.96 -8.71
N PHE A 6 9.44 -6.28 -8.22
CA PHE A 6 8.70 -5.48 -7.28
C PHE A 6 8.83 -6.08 -5.89
N VAL A 7 9.36 -5.31 -4.96
CA VAL A 7 9.47 -5.70 -3.54
C VAL A 7 8.68 -4.71 -2.70
N ASP A 8 7.51 -5.14 -2.24
CA ASP A 8 6.58 -4.34 -1.46
C ASP A 8 7.22 -3.84 -0.16
N ALA A 9 7.12 -2.55 0.10
CA ALA A 9 7.56 -1.86 1.30
C ALA A 9 9.07 -2.00 1.61
N LEU A 10 9.95 -1.99 0.61
CA LEU A 10 11.40 -1.99 0.82
C LEU A 10 11.93 -0.54 0.94
N PRO A 11 12.37 -0.10 2.14
CA PRO A 11 12.75 1.27 2.37
C PRO A 11 14.10 1.63 1.71
N PHE A 12 14.19 2.84 1.18
CA PHE A 12 15.44 3.36 0.59
C PHE A 12 16.59 3.37 1.59
N ASN A 13 16.35 3.85 2.82
CA ASN A 13 17.40 3.92 3.84
C ASN A 13 17.93 2.53 4.21
N GLU A 14 17.08 1.52 4.25
CA GLU A 14 17.52 0.14 4.49
C GLU A 14 18.49 -0.34 3.41
N MET A 15 18.15 -0.08 2.14
CA MET A 15 19.02 -0.43 1.02
C MET A 15 20.33 0.34 1.07
N LYS A 16 20.29 1.63 1.35
CA LYS A 16 21.47 2.49 1.42
C LYS A 16 22.42 2.13 2.57
N GLU A 17 21.89 1.81 3.74
CA GLU A 17 22.69 1.58 4.95
C GLU A 17 23.23 0.16 5.04
N HIS A 18 22.49 -0.84 4.56
CA HIS A 18 22.80 -2.25 4.80
C HIS A 18 23.07 -3.07 3.53
N TYR A 19 22.78 -2.52 2.35
CA TYR A 19 22.86 -3.24 1.07
C TYR A 19 23.50 -2.42 -0.05
N ALA A 20 24.27 -1.37 0.27
CA ALA A 20 24.94 -0.54 -0.74
C ALA A 20 25.83 -1.34 -1.70
N ASP A 21 26.45 -2.40 -1.22
CA ASP A 21 27.33 -3.30 -1.98
C ASP A 21 26.66 -4.68 -2.23
N TRP A 22 25.34 -4.75 -2.20
CA TRP A 22 24.59 -6.00 -2.35
C TRP A 22 24.83 -6.71 -3.67
N GLN A 23 24.94 -5.94 -4.75
CA GLN A 23 25.28 -6.42 -6.09
C GLN A 23 26.32 -5.50 -6.72
N ALA A 24 27.24 -6.06 -7.51
CA ALA A 24 28.18 -5.25 -8.28
C ALA A 24 27.43 -4.35 -9.27
N ASP A 25 27.96 -3.15 -9.50
CA ASP A 25 27.40 -2.14 -10.40
C ASP A 25 25.95 -1.73 -10.06
N MET A 26 25.58 -1.84 -8.78
CA MET A 26 24.29 -1.43 -8.29
C MET A 26 24.22 0.10 -8.11
N GLN A 27 23.14 0.69 -8.60
CA GLN A 27 22.79 2.08 -8.38
C GLN A 27 21.51 2.16 -7.56
N LEU A 28 21.43 3.12 -6.65
CA LEU A 28 20.28 3.37 -5.79
C LEU A 28 19.70 4.75 -6.07
N GLY A 29 18.37 4.81 -6.21
CA GLY A 29 17.57 6.02 -6.24
C GLY A 29 16.49 5.98 -5.17
N GLU A 30 16.13 7.13 -4.65
CA GLU A 30 15.04 7.31 -3.70
C GLU A 30 13.71 7.52 -4.46
N LEU A 31 12.66 6.80 -4.10
CA LEU A 31 11.31 7.04 -4.61
C LEU A 31 10.44 7.65 -3.52
N ILE A 32 9.87 8.81 -3.80
CA ILE A 32 8.88 9.44 -2.94
C ILE A 32 7.55 8.73 -3.19
N PRO A 33 6.97 8.04 -2.18
CA PRO A 33 5.70 7.36 -2.37
C PRO A 33 4.58 8.34 -2.63
N ASN A 34 3.60 7.94 -3.45
CA ASN A 34 2.35 8.65 -3.56
C ASN A 34 1.46 8.37 -2.35
N ILE A 35 0.31 9.07 -2.31
CA ILE A 35 -0.72 8.77 -1.31
C ILE A 35 -1.43 7.47 -1.65
N ALA A 36 -1.80 6.71 -0.69
CA ALA A 36 -2.58 5.47 -0.69
C ALA A 36 -1.75 4.25 -0.22
N TYR A 37 -2.25 3.06 -0.51
CA TYR A 37 -1.63 1.78 -0.13
C TYR A 37 -1.18 1.01 -1.38
N SER A 38 -0.36 -0.01 -1.20
CA SER A 38 0.22 -0.84 -2.27
C SER A 38 -0.80 -1.25 -3.33
N SER A 39 -2.04 -1.52 -2.92
CA SER A 39 -3.16 -1.85 -3.82
C SER A 39 -3.46 -0.79 -4.90
N SER A 40 -3.09 0.47 -4.66
CA SER A 40 -3.20 1.56 -5.63
C SER A 40 -1.84 1.95 -6.19
N LEU A 41 -0.81 2.01 -5.33
CA LEU A 41 0.51 2.51 -5.67
C LEU A 41 1.20 1.67 -6.75
N HIS A 42 1.08 0.36 -6.67
CA HIS A 42 1.62 -0.56 -7.67
C HIS A 42 1.12 -0.26 -9.09
N TRP A 43 -0.18 0.03 -9.24
CA TRP A 43 -0.76 0.35 -10.55
C TRP A 43 -0.36 1.72 -11.08
N GLN A 44 -0.10 2.66 -10.19
CA GLN A 44 0.44 3.97 -10.56
C GLN A 44 1.84 3.82 -11.14
N LEU A 45 2.70 3.02 -10.48
CA LEU A 45 4.07 2.77 -10.93
C LEU A 45 4.11 2.06 -12.31
N TYR A 46 3.44 0.94 -12.43
CA TYR A 46 3.57 0.11 -13.63
C TYR A 46 2.64 0.48 -14.77
N CYS A 47 1.45 1.00 -14.49
CA CYS A 47 0.41 1.17 -15.47
C CYS A 47 -0.05 2.63 -15.67
N ASP A 48 0.52 3.59 -14.94
CA ASP A 48 0.04 5.00 -14.90
C ASP A 48 -1.47 5.10 -14.55
N LYS A 49 -1.97 4.14 -13.73
CA LYS A 49 -3.37 4.08 -13.33
C LYS A 49 -3.52 4.52 -11.88
N TYR A 50 -4.06 5.70 -11.70
CA TYR A 50 -4.25 6.38 -10.43
C TYR A 50 -5.61 6.06 -9.78
N PRO A 51 -5.87 6.55 -8.56
CA PRO A 51 -7.13 6.29 -7.85
C PRO A 51 -8.39 6.55 -8.67
N ASP A 52 -8.46 7.66 -9.41
CA ASP A 52 -9.65 7.97 -10.22
C ASP A 52 -9.85 6.96 -11.36
N ASP A 53 -8.76 6.42 -11.94
CA ASP A 53 -8.82 5.44 -13.01
C ASP A 53 -9.25 4.06 -12.51
N ARG A 54 -8.70 3.63 -11.37
CA ARG A 54 -8.92 2.31 -10.77
C ARG A 54 -10.09 2.28 -9.81
N GLY A 55 -10.43 3.42 -9.27
CA GLY A 55 -11.45 3.53 -8.25
C GLY A 55 -11.00 3.16 -6.84
N THR A 56 -9.68 3.06 -6.60
CA THR A 56 -9.10 2.59 -5.36
C THR A 56 -8.10 3.60 -4.83
N LEU A 57 -8.39 4.21 -3.69
CA LEU A 57 -7.46 5.02 -2.90
C LEU A 57 -7.07 4.27 -1.62
N VAL A 58 -8.07 3.83 -0.89
CA VAL A 58 -7.99 2.96 0.28
C VAL A 58 -8.83 1.72 0.03
N ASP A 59 -8.70 0.71 0.89
CA ASP A 59 -9.39 -0.58 0.70
C ASP A 59 -10.92 -0.47 0.60
N TRP A 60 -11.50 0.52 1.27
CA TRP A 60 -12.93 0.70 1.34
C TRP A 60 -13.33 2.11 0.94
N VAL A 61 -14.31 2.20 0.05
CA VAL A 61 -14.87 3.49 -0.38
C VAL A 61 -16.35 3.59 -0.03
N ARG A 62 -16.83 4.81 0.13
CA ARG A 62 -18.26 5.06 0.35
C ARG A 62 -19.01 4.90 -0.96
N GLN A 63 -19.53 3.71 -1.14
CA GLN A 63 -20.39 3.31 -2.24
C GLN A 63 -21.39 2.30 -1.72
N ALA A 64 -22.65 2.46 -2.08
CA ALA A 64 -23.72 1.58 -1.62
C ALA A 64 -23.41 0.11 -1.91
N GLU A 65 -23.45 -0.74 -0.87
CA GLU A 65 -23.26 -2.18 -1.00
C GLU A 65 -24.36 -2.77 -1.91
N LYS A 66 -23.95 -3.48 -2.95
CA LYS A 66 -24.86 -4.07 -3.93
C LYS A 66 -25.54 -5.33 -3.42
N ASN A 67 -24.91 -6.05 -2.50
CA ASN A 67 -25.43 -7.29 -1.96
C ASN A 67 -26.58 -7.02 -0.97
N LYS A 68 -27.81 -7.38 -1.37
CA LYS A 68 -29.02 -7.17 -0.56
C LYS A 68 -28.97 -7.90 0.79
N VAL A 69 -28.32 -9.08 0.85
CA VAL A 69 -28.17 -9.85 2.10
C VAL A 69 -27.28 -9.10 3.07
N VAL A 70 -26.13 -8.58 2.60
CA VAL A 70 -25.23 -7.78 3.43
C VAL A 70 -25.91 -6.52 3.94
N ARG A 71 -26.68 -5.83 3.10
CA ARG A 71 -27.47 -4.65 3.51
C ARG A 71 -28.47 -4.98 4.61
N PHE A 72 -29.22 -6.07 4.46
CA PHE A 72 -30.17 -6.54 5.46
C PHE A 72 -29.47 -6.91 6.77
N LEU A 73 -28.45 -7.77 6.71
CA LEU A 73 -27.68 -8.18 7.89
C LEU A 73 -27.04 -6.99 8.60
N SER A 74 -26.53 -6.02 7.86
CA SER A 74 -25.96 -4.79 8.45
C SER A 74 -26.99 -4.00 9.26
N THR A 75 -28.25 -4.00 8.83
CA THR A 75 -29.32 -3.34 9.57
C THR A 75 -29.69 -4.12 10.84
N VAL A 76 -29.88 -5.43 10.73
CA VAL A 76 -30.30 -6.29 11.84
C VAL A 76 -29.19 -6.42 12.90
N LEU A 77 -27.92 -6.48 12.48
CA LEU A 77 -26.77 -6.66 13.37
C LEU A 77 -26.23 -5.33 13.94
N SER A 78 -26.81 -4.19 13.58
CA SER A 78 -26.33 -2.88 14.06
C SER A 78 -26.26 -2.73 15.60
N PRO A 79 -27.10 -3.39 16.43
CA PRO A 79 -26.94 -3.37 17.90
C PRO A 79 -25.59 -3.97 18.37
N LEU A 80 -24.99 -4.88 17.59
CA LEU A 80 -23.70 -5.49 17.92
C LEU A 80 -22.53 -4.50 17.85
N ASP A 81 -22.71 -3.32 17.24
CA ASP A 81 -21.68 -2.27 17.22
C ASP A 81 -21.27 -1.85 18.67
N ARG A 82 -22.18 -1.99 19.63
CA ARG A 82 -21.96 -1.66 21.04
C ARG A 82 -21.36 -2.81 21.85
N MET A 83 -21.23 -4.00 21.28
CA MET A 83 -20.85 -5.24 22.00
C MET A 83 -19.36 -5.59 21.89
N GLY A 84 -18.48 -4.62 21.66
CA GLY A 84 -17.02 -4.77 21.69
C GLY A 84 -16.52 -5.97 20.86
N ASN A 85 -15.90 -6.96 21.53
CA ASN A 85 -15.31 -8.13 20.87
C ASN A 85 -16.33 -9.01 20.11
N LEU A 86 -17.57 -9.12 20.62
CA LEU A 86 -18.62 -9.88 19.94
C LEU A 86 -19.03 -9.19 18.63
N GLY A 87 -19.17 -7.87 18.66
CA GLY A 87 -19.43 -7.09 17.44
C GLY A 87 -18.28 -7.23 16.41
N LEU A 88 -17.03 -7.20 16.88
CA LEU A 88 -15.88 -7.42 16.00
C LEU A 88 -15.86 -8.82 15.39
N LEU A 89 -16.12 -9.87 16.18
CA LEU A 89 -16.17 -11.26 15.69
C LEU A 89 -17.28 -11.43 14.66
N SER A 90 -18.46 -10.90 14.92
CA SER A 90 -19.60 -10.99 13.99
C SER A 90 -19.29 -10.30 12.64
N LYS A 91 -18.59 -9.15 12.66
CA LYS A 91 -18.15 -8.47 11.43
C LYS A 91 -17.14 -9.30 10.65
N LYS A 92 -16.19 -9.95 11.32
CA LYS A 92 -15.23 -10.86 10.68
C LYS A 92 -15.93 -12.03 10.00
N VAL A 93 -16.89 -12.65 10.69
CA VAL A 93 -17.69 -13.75 10.15
C VAL A 93 -18.49 -13.27 8.92
N LEU A 94 -19.17 -12.13 9.01
CA LEU A 94 -19.91 -11.55 7.89
C LEU A 94 -18.97 -11.28 6.70
N CYS A 95 -17.84 -10.65 6.94
CA CYS A 95 -16.88 -10.32 5.90
C CYS A 95 -16.34 -11.59 5.22
N ARG A 96 -15.84 -12.54 5.99
CA ARG A 96 -15.18 -13.73 5.45
C ARG A 96 -16.13 -14.72 4.78
N TYR A 97 -17.26 -15.03 5.40
CA TYR A 97 -18.14 -16.14 4.98
C TYR A 97 -19.35 -15.71 4.17
N VAL A 98 -19.90 -14.52 4.42
CA VAL A 98 -21.07 -14.03 3.69
C VAL A 98 -20.67 -13.16 2.51
N MET A 99 -19.75 -12.22 2.75
CA MET A 99 -19.31 -11.29 1.71
C MET A 99 -18.21 -11.88 0.84
N ARG A 100 -17.49 -12.90 1.34
CA ARG A 100 -16.32 -13.50 0.69
C ARG A 100 -15.27 -12.46 0.30
N ARG A 101 -15.00 -11.53 1.22
CA ARG A 101 -14.03 -10.46 1.04
C ARG A 101 -12.70 -10.80 1.70
N ASN A 102 -11.61 -10.34 1.12
CA ASN A 102 -10.26 -10.55 1.62
C ASN A 102 -9.86 -9.46 2.61
N ALA A 103 -10.12 -8.18 2.29
CA ALA A 103 -9.88 -7.08 3.20
C ALA A 103 -10.95 -7.04 4.31
N PHE A 104 -10.47 -6.89 5.54
CA PHE A 104 -11.34 -6.72 6.69
C PHE A 104 -11.21 -5.29 7.22
N ALA A 105 -12.33 -4.57 7.24
CA ALA A 105 -12.45 -3.34 8.01
C ALA A 105 -13.51 -3.47 9.11
N ASN A 106 -13.20 -2.91 10.28
CA ASN A 106 -14.13 -2.87 11.41
C ASN A 106 -15.17 -1.74 11.23
N ILE A 107 -15.73 -1.61 10.02
CA ILE A 107 -16.77 -0.63 9.72
C ILE A 107 -17.98 -0.92 10.60
N PRO A 108 -18.50 0.06 11.35
CA PRO A 108 -19.73 -0.11 12.12
C PRO A 108 -20.89 -0.58 11.23
N TYR A 109 -21.69 -1.53 11.71
CA TYR A 109 -22.83 -2.07 10.96
C TYR A 109 -23.77 -0.98 10.46
N ARG A 110 -23.99 0.08 11.26
CA ARG A 110 -24.81 1.24 10.89
C ARG A 110 -24.37 1.93 9.60
N PHE A 111 -23.08 1.84 9.24
CA PHE A 111 -22.50 2.40 8.02
C PHE A 111 -22.18 1.34 6.97
N ARG A 112 -22.13 0.06 7.34
CA ARG A 112 -21.63 -1.02 6.49
C ARG A 112 -22.30 -1.12 5.12
N LYS A 113 -23.59 -0.81 5.04
CA LYS A 113 -24.37 -0.81 3.79
C LYS A 113 -23.95 0.28 2.79
N ASP A 114 -23.18 1.27 3.25
CA ASP A 114 -22.73 2.42 2.47
C ASP A 114 -21.28 2.30 2.03
N PHE A 115 -20.62 1.18 2.34
CA PHE A 115 -19.22 0.94 2.00
C PHE A 115 -19.04 -0.33 1.20
N THR A 116 -18.18 -0.24 0.19
CA THR A 116 -17.77 -1.37 -0.66
C THR A 116 -16.26 -1.48 -0.70
N GLU A 117 -15.75 -2.71 -0.61
CA GLU A 117 -14.35 -3.03 -0.84
C GLU A 117 -14.01 -2.91 -2.32
N GLN A 118 -12.86 -2.36 -2.65
CA GLN A 118 -12.44 -2.06 -4.02
C GLN A 118 -11.52 -3.10 -4.66
N GLY A 119 -11.44 -4.31 -4.12
CA GLY A 119 -10.63 -5.38 -4.73
C GLY A 119 -9.12 -5.12 -4.64
N THR A 120 -8.68 -4.70 -3.49
CA THR A 120 -7.33 -4.22 -3.19
C THR A 120 -6.23 -5.23 -3.44
N TYR A 121 -6.50 -6.53 -3.33
CA TYR A 121 -5.50 -7.60 -3.45
C TYR A 121 -5.27 -8.11 -4.87
N LEU A 122 -5.88 -7.49 -5.88
CA LEU A 122 -5.73 -7.95 -7.28
C LEU A 122 -4.31 -7.77 -7.83
N PHE A 123 -3.48 -6.93 -7.21
CA PHE A 123 -2.10 -6.75 -7.65
C PHE A 123 -1.19 -7.95 -7.36
N TRP A 124 -1.62 -8.89 -6.50
CA TRP A 124 -0.92 -10.16 -6.29
C TRP A 124 -1.31 -11.26 -7.29
N ASP A 125 -2.45 -11.12 -7.97
CA ASP A 125 -2.95 -12.13 -8.92
C ASP A 125 -2.23 -12.03 -10.26
N GLU A 126 -1.50 -13.08 -10.64
CA GLU A 126 -0.79 -13.19 -11.92
C GLU A 126 -1.69 -12.91 -13.14
N LYS A 127 -2.98 -13.27 -13.07
CA LYS A 127 -3.95 -12.99 -14.15
C LYS A 127 -4.18 -11.51 -14.36
N THR A 128 -4.11 -10.74 -13.28
CA THR A 128 -4.29 -9.29 -13.34
C THR A 128 -3.13 -8.63 -14.08
N TYR A 129 -1.90 -9.10 -13.88
CA TYR A 129 -0.76 -8.63 -14.66
C TYR A 129 -0.88 -8.93 -16.14
N ARG A 130 -1.31 -10.14 -16.49
CA ARG A 130 -1.50 -10.56 -17.89
C ARG A 130 -2.54 -9.74 -18.65
N ALA A 131 -3.40 -9.02 -17.96
CA ALA A 131 -4.38 -8.11 -18.55
C ALA A 131 -3.81 -6.70 -18.85
N GLU A 132 -2.59 -6.41 -18.38
CA GLU A 132 -1.97 -5.10 -18.53
C GLU A 132 -0.84 -5.15 -19.58
N PRO A 133 -0.90 -4.31 -20.62
CA PRO A 133 0.03 -4.39 -21.76
C PRO A 133 1.52 -4.22 -21.44
N ILE A 134 1.85 -3.63 -20.28
CA ILE A 134 3.26 -3.48 -19.86
C ILE A 134 3.90 -4.84 -19.57
N PHE A 135 3.11 -5.84 -19.18
CA PHE A 135 3.58 -7.20 -18.86
C PHE A 135 3.45 -8.19 -20.02
N ASP A 136 3.09 -7.72 -21.23
CA ASP A 136 3.02 -8.59 -22.40
C ASP A 136 4.36 -9.25 -22.68
N GLY A 137 4.37 -10.59 -22.74
CA GLY A 137 5.58 -11.39 -22.97
C GLY A 137 6.45 -11.60 -21.74
N TYR A 138 5.99 -11.20 -20.54
CA TYR A 138 6.68 -11.47 -19.29
C TYR A 138 6.24 -12.79 -18.65
N THR A 139 7.22 -13.53 -18.12
CA THR A 139 6.98 -14.57 -17.13
C THR A 139 6.74 -13.88 -15.78
N VAL A 140 5.51 -13.89 -15.30
CA VAL A 140 5.13 -13.29 -14.02
C VAL A 140 5.27 -14.34 -12.90
N VAL A 141 6.04 -14.00 -11.87
CA VAL A 141 6.24 -14.80 -10.66
C VAL A 141 5.79 -13.97 -9.47
N SER A 142 4.71 -14.35 -8.80
CA SER A 142 4.13 -13.58 -7.69
C SER A 142 3.93 -14.43 -6.44
N GLN A 143 4.03 -13.82 -5.27
CA GLN A 143 3.65 -14.43 -3.99
C GLN A 143 2.14 -14.72 -3.86
N ASP A 144 1.32 -14.28 -4.81
CA ASP A 144 -0.10 -14.62 -4.96
C ASP A 144 -0.90 -14.50 -3.65
N GLU A 145 -1.05 -13.26 -3.17
CA GLU A 145 -1.79 -12.89 -1.94
C GLU A 145 -1.36 -13.63 -0.66
N GLY A 146 -0.10 -14.05 -0.57
CA GLY A 146 0.38 -14.88 0.53
C GLY A 146 -0.07 -16.35 0.46
N HIS A 147 -0.65 -16.79 -0.67
CA HIS A 147 -0.87 -18.20 -0.95
C HIS A 147 0.43 -18.95 -1.21
N ARG A 148 1.48 -18.22 -1.63
CA ARG A 148 2.84 -18.72 -1.78
C ARG A 148 3.75 -18.09 -0.74
N THR A 149 4.63 -18.91 -0.16
CA THR A 149 5.70 -18.39 0.70
C THR A 149 6.78 -17.70 -0.14
N PHE A 150 7.66 -16.96 0.51
CA PHE A 150 8.83 -16.37 -0.14
C PHE A 150 9.66 -17.44 -0.86
N GLU A 151 9.93 -18.57 -0.19
CA GLU A 151 10.76 -19.67 -0.69
C GLU A 151 10.16 -20.24 -1.99
N VAL A 152 8.85 -20.53 -2.00
CA VAL A 152 8.17 -21.03 -3.19
C VAL A 152 8.24 -20.03 -4.34
N THR A 153 8.08 -18.74 -4.06
CA THR A 153 8.16 -17.68 -5.08
C THR A 153 9.58 -17.53 -5.60
N LEU A 154 10.57 -17.60 -4.71
CA LEU A 154 11.98 -17.57 -5.08
C LEU A 154 12.38 -18.77 -5.94
N ASP A 155 11.88 -19.97 -5.63
CA ASP A 155 12.12 -21.18 -6.44
C ASP A 155 11.50 -21.07 -7.84
N LEU A 156 10.32 -20.44 -7.96
CA LEU A 156 9.72 -20.15 -9.25
C LEU A 156 10.54 -19.11 -10.05
N LEU A 157 11.06 -18.08 -9.38
CA LEU A 157 11.96 -17.11 -10.00
C LEU A 157 13.26 -17.79 -10.48
N ARG A 158 13.88 -18.61 -9.62
CA ARG A 158 15.09 -19.40 -9.95
C ARG A 158 14.85 -20.30 -11.16
N ALA A 159 13.73 -21.03 -11.17
CA ALA A 159 13.36 -21.88 -12.29
C ALA A 159 13.15 -21.10 -13.59
N ALA A 160 12.58 -19.89 -13.56
CA ALA A 160 12.44 -19.03 -14.71
C ALA A 160 13.82 -18.57 -15.27
N VAL A 161 14.73 -18.18 -14.37
CA VAL A 161 16.12 -17.82 -14.71
C VAL A 161 16.89 -19.02 -15.29
N GLU A 162 16.72 -20.22 -14.72
CA GLU A 162 17.37 -21.43 -15.20
C GLU A 162 16.90 -21.85 -16.60
N ARG A 163 15.60 -21.72 -16.87
CA ARG A 163 15.02 -21.97 -18.21
C ARG A 163 15.50 -20.97 -19.28
N GLY A 164 16.06 -19.83 -18.86
CA GLY A 164 16.46 -18.75 -19.76
C GLY A 164 15.27 -17.91 -20.25
N ASP A 165 14.23 -17.78 -19.42
CA ASP A 165 13.10 -16.89 -19.73
C ASP A 165 13.63 -15.46 -19.91
N LYS A 166 13.22 -14.78 -20.99
CA LYS A 166 13.85 -13.52 -21.39
C LYS A 166 13.32 -12.31 -20.64
N ASN A 167 12.04 -12.29 -20.36
CA ASN A 167 11.39 -11.20 -19.62
C ASN A 167 10.77 -11.82 -18.36
N ILE A 168 11.26 -11.42 -17.20
CA ILE A 168 10.78 -11.94 -15.93
C ILE A 168 10.32 -10.79 -15.08
N PHE A 169 9.13 -10.90 -14.49
CA PHE A 169 8.60 -9.97 -13.52
C PHE A 169 8.30 -10.69 -12.21
N GLY A 170 9.05 -10.34 -11.16
CA GLY A 170 8.89 -10.93 -9.83
C GLY A 170 8.17 -9.98 -8.86
N VAL A 171 7.25 -10.50 -8.05
CA VAL A 171 6.48 -9.74 -7.05
C VAL A 171 6.65 -10.37 -5.68
N PHE A 172 7.22 -9.64 -4.74
CA PHE A 172 7.56 -10.09 -3.40
C PHE A 172 7.00 -9.16 -2.32
N GLY A 173 6.35 -9.73 -1.30
CA GLY A 173 5.77 -9.00 -0.16
C GLY A 173 6.45 -9.27 1.17
N PHE A 174 7.65 -9.85 1.18
CA PHE A 174 8.32 -10.22 2.43
C PHE A 174 8.71 -9.02 3.30
N ALA A 175 9.10 -7.90 2.67
CA ALA A 175 9.52 -6.71 3.40
C ALA A 175 8.33 -6.03 4.08
N ASP A 176 7.18 -5.94 3.39
CA ASP A 176 5.91 -5.45 3.96
C ASP A 176 5.45 -6.33 5.13
N ALA A 177 5.37 -7.65 4.90
CA ALA A 177 4.96 -8.60 5.92
C ALA A 177 5.86 -8.60 7.17
N LEU A 178 7.16 -8.34 6.99
CA LEU A 178 8.12 -8.18 8.07
C LEU A 178 7.95 -6.83 8.77
N GLY A 179 7.83 -5.75 8.01
CA GLY A 179 7.72 -4.40 8.51
C GLY A 179 6.50 -4.18 9.40
N HIS A 180 5.37 -4.79 9.05
CA HIS A 180 4.17 -4.77 9.91
C HIS A 180 4.34 -5.51 11.24
N LYS A 181 5.35 -6.35 11.40
CA LYS A 181 5.60 -7.15 12.61
C LYS A 181 6.80 -6.68 13.43
N CYS A 182 7.73 -5.97 12.80
CA CYS A 182 8.98 -5.54 13.40
C CYS A 182 9.12 -4.02 13.34
N ARG A 183 9.61 -3.44 14.43
CA ARG A 183 10.05 -2.05 14.43
C ARG A 183 11.30 -1.92 13.55
N ARG A 184 11.41 -0.78 12.84
CA ARG A 184 12.63 -0.44 12.10
C ARG A 184 13.85 -0.41 13.01
N GLY A 185 15.00 -0.78 12.50
CA GLY A 185 16.28 -0.85 13.19
C GLY A 185 16.93 -2.23 13.07
N GLU A 186 17.94 -2.53 13.88
CA GLU A 186 18.78 -3.72 13.77
C GLU A 186 18.02 -5.04 13.69
N VAL A 187 16.93 -5.18 14.47
CA VAL A 187 16.11 -6.41 14.45
C VAL A 187 15.41 -6.59 13.11
N TYR A 188 14.90 -5.52 12.51
CA TYR A 188 14.29 -5.55 11.19
C TYR A 188 15.34 -5.94 10.15
N SER A 189 16.48 -5.25 10.11
CA SER A 189 17.57 -5.48 9.16
C SER A 189 18.12 -6.91 9.27
N ALA A 190 18.31 -7.42 10.48
CA ALA A 190 18.75 -8.80 10.70
C ALA A 190 17.75 -9.85 10.18
N ARG A 191 16.44 -9.57 10.30
CA ARG A 191 15.38 -10.47 9.79
C ARG A 191 15.17 -10.33 8.28
N LEU A 192 15.43 -9.16 7.71
CA LEU A 192 15.33 -8.92 6.27
C LEU A 192 16.47 -9.60 5.50
N ARG A 193 17.67 -9.62 6.09
CA ARG A 193 18.91 -10.09 5.44
C ARG A 193 18.77 -11.47 4.77
N PRO A 194 18.25 -12.54 5.40
CA PRO A 194 18.12 -13.84 4.73
C PRO A 194 17.31 -13.80 3.43
N TYR A 195 16.28 -12.94 3.37
CA TYR A 195 15.46 -12.78 2.17
C TYR A 195 16.25 -12.07 1.06
N MET A 196 16.96 -11.01 1.43
CA MET A 196 17.77 -10.25 0.48
C MET A 196 18.95 -11.07 -0.03
N ASP A 197 19.64 -11.81 0.83
CA ASP A 197 20.75 -12.67 0.44
C ASP A 197 20.28 -13.76 -0.54
N ALA A 198 19.17 -14.44 -0.24
CA ALA A 198 18.61 -15.47 -1.11
C ALA A 198 18.15 -14.90 -2.47
N LEU A 199 17.57 -13.68 -2.48
CA LEU A 199 17.22 -12.99 -3.71
C LEU A 199 18.47 -12.60 -4.50
N GLY A 200 19.51 -12.09 -3.82
CA GLY A 200 20.79 -11.69 -4.39
C GLY A 200 21.51 -12.84 -5.11
N GLU A 201 21.44 -14.06 -4.56
CA GLU A 201 21.97 -15.26 -5.22
C GLU A 201 21.32 -15.49 -6.59
N VAL A 202 19.98 -15.34 -6.68
CA VAL A 202 19.26 -15.52 -7.96
C VAL A 202 19.63 -14.43 -8.95
N LEU A 203 19.80 -13.19 -8.48
CA LEU A 203 20.22 -12.07 -9.33
C LEU A 203 21.64 -12.27 -9.87
N THR A 204 22.54 -12.81 -9.05
CA THR A 204 23.90 -13.15 -9.48
C THR A 204 23.87 -14.18 -10.63
N VAL A 205 23.11 -15.26 -10.46
CA VAL A 205 22.94 -16.28 -11.51
C VAL A 205 22.31 -15.69 -12.79
N TYR A 206 21.33 -14.79 -12.65
CA TYR A 206 20.73 -14.12 -13.79
C TYR A 206 21.76 -13.27 -14.56
N ARG A 207 22.58 -12.50 -13.86
CA ARG A 207 23.62 -11.65 -14.45
C ARG A 207 24.71 -12.47 -15.16
N GLU A 208 25.14 -13.59 -14.58
CA GLU A 208 26.12 -14.49 -15.22
C GLU A 208 25.63 -15.00 -16.57
N LYS A 209 24.31 -15.25 -16.70
CA LYS A 209 23.69 -15.69 -17.96
C LYS A 209 23.38 -14.55 -18.92
N ASN A 210 23.19 -13.34 -18.40
CA ASN A 210 22.74 -12.17 -19.14
C ASN A 210 23.54 -10.93 -18.77
N PRO A 211 24.87 -10.89 -19.06
CA PRO A 211 25.77 -9.85 -18.56
C PRO A 211 25.45 -8.44 -19.06
N ASP A 212 24.80 -8.33 -20.21
CA ASP A 212 24.46 -7.05 -20.84
C ASP A 212 23.06 -6.55 -20.48
N GLU A 213 22.31 -7.33 -19.69
CA GLU A 213 20.92 -6.99 -19.33
C GLU A 213 20.84 -6.22 -18.00
N GLU A 214 19.87 -5.33 -17.92
CA GLU A 214 19.57 -4.57 -16.72
C GLU A 214 18.61 -5.34 -15.80
N ILE A 215 18.83 -5.22 -14.50
CA ILE A 215 17.88 -5.67 -13.46
C ILE A 215 17.32 -4.44 -12.78
N LEU A 216 16.00 -4.30 -12.81
CA LEU A 216 15.28 -3.28 -12.05
C LEU A 216 14.65 -3.91 -10.81
N LEU A 217 14.95 -3.37 -9.63
CA LEU A 217 14.20 -3.64 -8.42
C LEU A 217 13.57 -2.34 -7.95
N ILE A 218 12.26 -2.34 -7.73
CA ILE A 218 11.54 -1.16 -7.28
C ILE A 218 10.55 -1.54 -6.16
N SER A 219 10.41 -0.63 -5.21
CA SER A 219 9.37 -0.67 -4.18
C SER A 219 8.39 0.48 -4.38
N ASP A 220 7.18 0.34 -3.90
CA ASP A 220 6.14 1.37 -3.97
C ASP A 220 6.20 2.35 -2.79
N HIS A 221 6.62 1.90 -1.63
CA HIS A 221 6.83 2.68 -0.42
C HIS A 221 7.85 2.00 0.49
N GLY A 222 8.25 2.70 1.53
CA GLY A 222 9.00 2.12 2.63
C GLY A 222 8.09 1.68 3.77
N MET A 223 8.67 1.55 4.96
CA MET A 223 7.96 1.10 6.17
C MET A 223 8.46 1.89 7.38
N SER A 224 7.58 2.62 8.01
CA SER A 224 7.93 3.47 9.15
C SER A 224 7.43 2.90 10.47
N THR A 225 8.18 3.10 11.54
CA THR A 225 7.75 2.68 12.88
C THR A 225 6.57 3.51 13.36
N VAL A 226 5.54 2.85 13.88
CA VAL A 226 4.42 3.53 14.55
C VAL A 226 4.87 4.04 15.91
N GLU A 227 4.81 5.34 16.11
CA GLU A 227 5.21 6.03 17.35
C GLU A 227 4.02 6.51 18.17
N LYS A 228 3.00 7.07 17.50
CA LYS A 228 1.88 7.73 18.17
C LYS A 228 0.53 7.29 17.62
N LYS A 229 -0.47 7.28 18.51
CA LYS A 229 -1.87 7.13 18.15
C LYS A 229 -2.56 8.48 18.27
N ILE A 230 -3.19 8.91 17.18
CA ILE A 230 -3.84 10.21 17.06
C ILE A 230 -5.35 10.04 17.10
N ASP A 231 -5.99 10.74 18.03
CA ASP A 231 -7.44 10.86 18.10
C ASP A 231 -7.84 12.30 17.79
N LEU A 232 -8.45 12.52 16.63
CA LEU A 232 -8.83 13.86 16.18
C LEU A 232 -10.10 14.41 16.85
N LYS A 233 -10.77 13.61 17.69
CA LYS A 233 -11.96 14.07 18.45
C LYS A 233 -13.05 14.70 17.58
N LEU A 234 -13.26 14.18 16.35
CA LEU A 234 -14.25 14.76 15.42
C LEU A 234 -15.66 14.72 16.01
N GLU A 235 -16.05 13.62 16.66
CA GLU A 235 -17.38 13.48 17.25
C GLU A 235 -17.59 14.44 18.45
N ASP A 236 -16.56 14.71 19.22
CA ASP A 236 -16.64 15.66 20.35
C ASP A 236 -16.91 17.09 19.84
N ARG A 237 -16.34 17.43 18.68
CA ARG A 237 -16.43 18.77 18.10
C ARG A 237 -17.63 18.98 17.19
N PHE A 238 -17.94 18.00 16.36
CA PHE A 238 -18.96 18.11 15.32
C PHE A 238 -20.19 17.24 15.58
N GLY A 239 -20.23 16.59 16.76
CA GLY A 239 -21.29 15.65 17.12
C GLY A 239 -21.14 14.28 16.45
N PRO A 240 -22.02 13.33 16.76
CA PRO A 240 -21.87 11.95 16.34
C PRO A 240 -21.94 11.78 14.81
N GLN A 241 -21.10 10.91 14.30
CA GLN A 241 -21.13 10.47 12.91
C GLN A 241 -22.48 9.75 12.63
N LYS A 242 -23.18 10.22 11.64
CA LYS A 242 -24.43 9.60 11.16
C LYS A 242 -24.72 10.00 9.71
N GLN A 243 -25.50 9.16 9.01
CA GLN A 243 -26.08 9.52 7.73
C GLN A 243 -26.82 10.87 7.81
N GLY A 244 -26.75 11.68 6.78
CA GLY A 244 -27.34 13.02 6.73
C GLY A 244 -26.55 14.09 7.50
N ARG A 245 -25.40 13.74 8.08
CA ARG A 245 -24.45 14.72 8.66
C ARG A 245 -23.07 14.54 8.05
N TYR A 246 -22.26 13.70 8.63
CA TYR A 246 -20.95 13.30 8.09
C TYR A 246 -20.62 11.86 8.49
N VAL A 247 -19.75 11.24 7.70
CA VAL A 247 -19.15 9.93 7.98
C VAL A 247 -17.66 10.04 7.70
N ALA A 248 -16.83 9.65 8.68
CA ALA A 248 -15.37 9.57 8.52
C ALA A 248 -14.93 8.12 8.56
N TYR A 249 -14.37 7.63 7.46
CA TYR A 249 -13.66 6.36 7.40
C TYR A 249 -12.21 6.62 7.75
N CYS A 250 -11.79 6.11 8.89
CA CYS A 250 -10.39 6.11 9.29
C CYS A 250 -9.78 4.75 8.96
N ASP A 251 -8.85 4.75 8.06
CA ASP A 251 -7.89 3.67 7.91
C ASP A 251 -6.76 3.84 8.93
N THR A 252 -5.57 3.28 8.71
CA THR A 252 -4.46 3.46 9.66
C THR A 252 -3.87 4.87 9.62
N ALA A 253 -3.51 5.36 8.45
CA ALA A 253 -2.89 6.67 8.26
C ALA A 253 -3.75 7.63 7.45
N VAL A 254 -4.77 7.15 6.75
CA VAL A 254 -5.64 7.93 5.87
C VAL A 254 -7.04 8.02 6.43
N MET A 255 -7.61 9.22 6.43
CA MET A 255 -9.01 9.48 6.78
C MET A 255 -9.73 10.09 5.60
N CYS A 256 -10.84 9.47 5.20
CA CYS A 256 -11.75 9.97 4.18
C CYS A 256 -13.06 10.40 4.84
N ILE A 257 -13.48 11.64 4.63
CA ILE A 257 -14.70 12.20 5.26
C ILE A 257 -15.67 12.60 4.17
N TRP A 258 -16.92 12.18 4.31
CA TRP A 258 -18.05 12.59 3.49
C TRP A 258 -18.99 13.45 4.31
N CYS A 259 -19.27 14.66 3.84
CA CYS A 259 -20.17 15.61 4.46
C CYS A 259 -21.53 15.55 3.73
N ASP A 260 -22.47 14.80 4.31
CA ASP A 260 -23.86 14.76 3.79
C ASP A 260 -24.58 16.08 4.08
N ASP A 261 -24.20 16.76 5.17
CA ASP A 261 -24.58 18.12 5.49
C ASP A 261 -23.44 19.06 5.03
N PRO A 262 -23.63 19.81 3.95
CA PRO A 262 -22.59 20.67 3.39
C PRO A 262 -22.13 21.79 4.35
N THR A 263 -22.93 22.14 5.35
CA THR A 263 -22.57 23.15 6.35
C THR A 263 -21.45 22.69 7.28
N LEU A 264 -21.16 21.39 7.33
CA LEU A 264 -20.10 20.80 8.15
C LEU A 264 -18.76 20.72 7.43
N GLU A 265 -18.74 20.80 6.10
CA GLU A 265 -17.50 20.58 5.34
C GLU A 265 -16.43 21.61 5.69
N GLN A 266 -16.74 22.90 5.56
CA GLN A 266 -15.76 23.94 5.85
C GLN A 266 -15.31 23.96 7.32
N PRO A 267 -16.21 23.88 8.31
CA PRO A 267 -15.78 23.75 9.72
C PRO A 267 -14.86 22.55 10.01
N ILE A 268 -15.08 21.40 9.35
CA ILE A 268 -14.20 20.24 9.50
C ILE A 268 -12.85 20.52 8.83
N ARG A 269 -12.82 21.09 7.63
CA ARG A 269 -11.58 21.50 6.94
C ARG A 269 -10.78 22.49 7.79
N ASP A 270 -11.39 23.51 8.30
CA ASP A 270 -10.75 24.52 9.17
C ASP A 270 -10.14 23.89 10.40
N TYR A 271 -10.86 22.96 11.02
CA TYR A 271 -10.33 22.22 12.18
C TYR A 271 -9.13 21.36 11.79
N LEU A 272 -9.22 20.58 10.74
CA LEU A 272 -8.13 19.72 10.30
C LEU A 272 -6.90 20.51 9.85
N ALA A 273 -7.08 21.69 9.27
CA ALA A 273 -5.99 22.57 8.89
C ALA A 273 -5.18 23.10 10.09
N THR A 274 -5.76 23.11 11.31
CA THR A 274 -5.03 23.46 12.54
C THR A 274 -4.22 22.32 13.12
N ARG A 275 -4.35 21.11 12.59
CA ARG A 275 -3.70 19.91 13.12
C ARG A 275 -2.34 19.70 12.50
N THR A 276 -1.33 19.46 13.35
CA THR A 276 0.06 19.28 12.92
C THR A 276 0.44 17.81 12.74
N GLU A 277 -0.43 16.90 13.17
CA GLU A 277 -0.19 15.46 13.11
C GLU A 277 -0.37 14.85 11.73
N GLY A 278 -0.90 15.62 10.79
CA GLY A 278 -1.16 15.18 9.42
C GLY A 278 -1.28 16.35 8.46
N HIS A 279 -1.72 16.04 7.26
CA HIS A 279 -1.91 16.96 6.15
C HIS A 279 -3.34 16.84 5.60
N LEU A 280 -3.99 17.97 5.40
CA LEU A 280 -5.29 18.08 4.73
C LEU A 280 -5.04 18.31 3.25
N LEU A 281 -5.45 17.36 2.39
CA LEU A 281 -5.27 17.52 0.95
C LEU A 281 -6.02 18.73 0.41
N THR A 282 -5.31 19.55 -0.36
CA THR A 282 -5.90 20.61 -1.17
C THR A 282 -6.53 20.04 -2.45
N GLU A 283 -7.33 20.80 -3.15
CA GLU A 283 -7.90 20.36 -4.43
C GLU A 283 -6.82 20.19 -5.51
N GLU A 284 -5.75 20.98 -5.47
CA GLU A 284 -4.60 20.84 -6.36
C GLU A 284 -3.86 19.53 -6.11
N GLU A 285 -3.65 19.17 -4.84
CA GLU A 285 -3.03 17.89 -4.48
C GLU A 285 -3.92 16.70 -4.85
N ARG A 286 -5.23 16.81 -4.64
CA ARG A 286 -6.18 15.79 -5.08
C ARG A 286 -6.13 15.61 -6.60
N ALA A 287 -6.01 16.69 -7.35
CA ALA A 287 -5.86 16.64 -8.81
C ALA A 287 -4.52 16.01 -9.20
N TYR A 288 -3.41 16.38 -8.54
CA TYR A 288 -2.09 15.81 -8.78
C TYR A 288 -2.08 14.28 -8.55
N PHE A 289 -2.65 13.82 -7.42
CA PHE A 289 -2.75 12.41 -7.09
C PHE A 289 -3.91 11.69 -7.81
N ARG A 290 -4.66 12.37 -8.68
CA ARG A 290 -5.85 11.86 -9.36
C ARG A 290 -6.79 11.11 -8.40
N SER A 291 -7.13 11.76 -7.29
CA SER A 291 -8.01 11.27 -6.23
C SER A 291 -9.23 12.18 -6.03
N THR A 292 -9.75 12.71 -7.13
CA THR A 292 -10.78 13.76 -7.12
C THR A 292 -12.20 13.19 -6.94
N HIS A 293 -12.41 11.91 -7.23
CA HIS A 293 -13.71 11.32 -7.20
C HIS A 293 -14.32 11.33 -5.79
N ARG A 294 -15.56 11.80 -5.66
CA ARG A 294 -16.27 11.91 -4.37
C ARG A 294 -16.38 10.61 -3.56
N LYS A 295 -16.27 9.45 -4.20
CA LYS A 295 -16.25 8.16 -3.48
C LYS A 295 -15.08 8.02 -2.50
N PHE A 296 -14.01 8.83 -2.65
CA PHE A 296 -12.87 8.89 -1.73
C PHE A 296 -13.06 9.89 -0.59
N GLY A 297 -14.15 10.63 -0.57
CA GLY A 297 -14.46 11.65 0.43
C GLY A 297 -14.51 13.05 -0.16
N ASP A 298 -15.25 13.92 0.52
CA ASP A 298 -15.21 15.36 0.26
C ASP A 298 -13.94 15.95 0.87
N ILE A 299 -13.41 15.32 1.95
CA ILE A 299 -12.17 15.68 2.65
C ILE A 299 -11.30 14.44 2.78
N ILE A 300 -10.01 14.58 2.47
CA ILE A 300 -8.98 13.56 2.70
C ILE A 300 -7.92 14.15 3.62
N TYR A 301 -7.64 13.47 4.73
CA TYR A 301 -6.63 13.86 5.70
C TYR A 301 -5.68 12.70 5.93
N ILE A 302 -4.37 12.92 5.76
CA ILE A 302 -3.33 11.90 5.82
C ILE A 302 -2.37 12.23 6.94
N LEU A 303 -2.13 11.27 7.83
CA LEU A 303 -1.21 11.47 8.94
C LEU A 303 0.25 11.52 8.45
N ARG A 304 1.07 12.26 9.20
CA ARG A 304 2.52 12.29 9.04
C ARG A 304 3.14 11.00 9.55
N GLU A 305 4.33 10.71 9.04
CA GLU A 305 5.10 9.52 9.39
C GLU A 305 5.13 9.27 10.91
N GLY A 306 5.00 8.01 11.30
CA GLY A 306 4.99 7.57 12.68
C GLY A 306 3.65 7.71 13.42
N ASN A 307 2.66 8.40 12.83
CA ASN A 307 1.35 8.59 13.43
C ASN A 307 0.31 7.64 12.85
N VAL A 308 -0.55 7.05 13.67
CA VAL A 308 -1.72 6.27 13.22
C VAL A 308 -2.97 6.70 13.97
N PHE A 309 -4.13 6.59 13.36
CA PHE A 309 -5.39 6.90 14.02
C PHE A 309 -5.66 5.95 15.19
N ALA A 310 -6.08 6.50 16.34
CA ALA A 310 -6.36 5.73 17.55
C ALA A 310 -7.56 4.79 17.39
N ASP A 311 -8.64 5.30 16.81
CA ASP A 311 -9.87 4.57 16.48
C ASP A 311 -10.02 4.48 14.97
N ASN A 312 -9.31 3.54 14.37
CA ASN A 312 -9.44 3.25 12.96
C ASN A 312 -10.36 2.04 12.71
N TRP A 313 -10.86 1.96 11.49
CA TRP A 313 -11.70 0.84 11.06
C TRP A 313 -10.89 -0.28 10.41
N PHE A 314 -9.60 -0.08 10.26
CA PHE A 314 -8.69 -1.13 9.86
C PHE A 314 -8.63 -2.25 10.91
N GLY A 315 -8.20 -3.41 10.52
CA GLY A 315 -8.29 -4.61 11.34
C GLY A 315 -7.58 -4.53 12.70
N LYS A 316 -7.81 -5.55 13.52
CA LYS A 316 -7.45 -5.62 14.93
C LYS A 316 -5.94 -5.57 15.23
N SER A 317 -5.07 -5.71 14.24
CA SER A 317 -3.61 -5.74 14.41
C SER A 317 -3.04 -4.44 14.99
N VAL A 318 -3.67 -3.30 14.70
CA VAL A 318 -3.24 -1.99 15.22
C VAL A 318 -3.64 -1.76 16.67
N ARG A 319 -4.59 -2.54 17.23
CA ARG A 319 -5.05 -2.39 18.62
C ARG A 319 -4.14 -3.02 19.67
N LYS A 320 -3.28 -3.95 19.26
CA LYS A 320 -2.21 -4.48 20.09
C LYS A 320 -0.93 -4.31 19.28
N PRO A 321 -0.21 -3.21 19.47
CA PRO A 321 1.13 -3.13 18.95
C PRO A 321 1.87 -4.37 19.45
N ASN A 322 2.55 -5.06 18.55
CA ASN A 322 3.54 -6.05 18.91
C ASN A 322 4.44 -5.39 19.96
N PRO A 323 4.91 -6.10 21.01
CA PRO A 323 5.87 -5.53 21.96
C PRO A 323 7.08 -4.85 21.26
N ASP A 324 7.42 -5.28 20.05
CA ASP A 324 8.53 -4.73 19.25
C ASP A 324 8.14 -3.46 18.43
N GLY A 325 6.89 -2.99 18.53
CA GLY A 325 6.34 -1.91 17.70
C GLY A 325 5.93 -2.40 16.31
N ALA A 326 4.81 -1.93 15.80
CA ALA A 326 4.37 -2.22 14.44
C ALA A 326 4.91 -1.17 13.47
N GLY A 327 5.30 -1.58 12.27
CA GLY A 327 5.51 -0.67 11.15
C GLY A 327 4.19 -0.38 10.46
N MET A 328 4.13 0.77 9.80
CA MET A 328 3.02 1.21 8.96
C MET A 328 3.54 2.07 7.81
N HIS A 329 2.73 2.22 6.79
CA HIS A 329 2.98 3.02 5.60
C HIS A 329 1.72 3.79 5.19
N GLY A 330 1.75 4.50 4.04
CA GLY A 330 0.62 5.28 3.56
C GLY A 330 0.49 6.64 4.24
N PHE A 331 1.56 7.14 4.83
CA PHE A 331 1.64 8.47 5.43
C PHE A 331 1.73 9.56 4.35
N TRP A 332 1.50 10.79 4.77
CA TRP A 332 1.75 11.95 3.91
C TRP A 332 3.22 11.95 3.44
N PRO A 333 3.47 12.00 2.12
CA PRO A 333 4.83 11.93 1.57
C PRO A 333 5.55 13.25 1.77
N GLU A 334 6.27 13.39 2.88
CA GLU A 334 7.15 14.54 3.16
C GLU A 334 8.57 14.24 2.71
N TRP A 335 9.26 15.27 2.19
CA TRP A 335 10.65 15.15 1.76
C TRP A 335 11.62 14.76 2.89
N GLU A 336 11.23 15.00 4.13
CA GLU A 336 12.01 14.70 5.33
C GLU A 336 11.66 13.35 5.96
N ALA A 337 10.60 12.70 5.48
CA ALA A 337 10.18 11.39 5.94
C ALA A 337 11.21 10.34 5.48
N LYS A 338 11.91 9.72 6.43
CA LYS A 338 13.06 8.86 6.12
C LYS A 338 12.66 7.43 5.78
N ASP A 339 11.80 6.85 6.60
CA ASP A 339 11.55 5.41 6.56
C ASP A 339 10.43 5.02 5.58
N GLN A 340 9.60 5.96 5.16
CA GLN A 340 8.58 5.69 4.15
C GLN A 340 9.06 5.82 2.71
N MET A 341 10.27 6.40 2.47
CA MET A 341 10.84 6.47 1.13
C MET A 341 11.15 5.07 0.61
N ALA A 342 10.72 4.81 -0.61
CA ALA A 342 10.92 3.55 -1.30
C ALA A 342 12.26 3.53 -2.05
N CYS A 343 12.75 2.35 -2.40
CA CYS A 343 13.94 2.22 -3.22
C CYS A 343 13.62 2.00 -4.70
N VAL A 344 14.47 2.57 -5.55
CA VAL A 344 14.65 2.21 -6.94
C VAL A 344 16.10 1.72 -7.07
N THR A 345 16.26 0.49 -7.53
CA THR A 345 17.58 -0.13 -7.67
C THR A 345 17.75 -0.59 -9.10
N LEU A 346 18.86 -0.20 -9.72
CA LEU A 346 19.29 -0.67 -11.04
C LEU A 346 20.61 -1.39 -10.90
N ILE A 347 20.72 -2.58 -11.48
CA ILE A 347 21.92 -3.40 -11.45
C ILE A 347 22.35 -3.70 -12.88
N GLY A 348 23.59 -3.38 -13.20
CA GLY A 348 24.14 -3.56 -14.57
C GLY A 348 23.67 -2.52 -15.57
N GLY A 349 23.97 -2.77 -16.85
CA GLY A 349 23.62 -1.86 -17.96
C GLY A 349 24.43 -0.56 -17.98
N ASN A 350 24.00 0.36 -18.83
CA ASN A 350 24.67 1.64 -19.06
C ASN A 350 23.83 2.86 -18.65
N ARG A 351 22.66 2.64 -18.04
CA ARG A 351 21.81 3.74 -17.57
C ARG A 351 22.37 4.32 -16.28
N THR A 352 22.08 5.59 -16.05
CA THR A 352 22.34 6.25 -14.77
C THR A 352 21.01 6.57 -14.12
N LEU A 353 20.83 6.11 -12.89
CA LEU A 353 19.67 6.46 -12.09
C LEU A 353 19.73 7.92 -11.64
N GLN A 354 18.56 8.55 -11.53
CA GLN A 354 18.43 9.78 -10.77
C GLN A 354 18.55 9.49 -9.27
N GLU A 355 19.04 10.46 -8.51
CA GLU A 355 19.09 10.33 -7.04
C GLU A 355 17.69 10.20 -6.43
N ARG A 356 16.68 10.81 -7.09
CA ARG A 356 15.31 10.87 -6.58
C ARG A 356 14.27 10.83 -7.69
N TYR A 357 13.19 10.11 -7.41
CA TYR A 357 12.05 9.92 -8.30
C TYR A 357 10.75 10.30 -7.60
N ASP A 358 9.83 10.87 -8.35
CA ASP A 358 8.40 10.81 -8.11
C ASP A 358 7.78 9.65 -8.90
N TYR A 359 6.48 9.41 -8.73
CA TYR A 359 5.80 8.31 -9.41
C TYR A 359 5.76 8.45 -10.95
N PRO A 360 5.50 9.64 -11.53
CA PRO A 360 5.59 9.83 -12.98
C PRO A 360 6.97 9.50 -13.54
N ALA A 361 8.04 9.98 -12.90
CA ALA A 361 9.41 9.71 -13.35
C ALA A 361 9.78 8.22 -13.19
N ALA A 362 9.37 7.58 -12.09
CA ALA A 362 9.58 6.15 -11.88
C ALA A 362 8.79 5.30 -12.90
N HIS A 363 7.55 5.69 -13.23
CA HIS A 363 6.79 5.03 -14.29
C HIS A 363 7.50 5.10 -15.65
N ILE A 364 8.07 6.26 -16.01
CA ILE A 364 8.82 6.42 -17.25
C ILE A 364 10.03 5.47 -17.26
N LEU A 365 10.82 5.43 -16.17
CA LEU A 365 11.96 4.52 -16.04
C LEU A 365 11.55 3.06 -16.20
N ILE A 366 10.49 2.63 -15.49
CA ILE A 366 9.95 1.27 -15.57
C ILE A 366 9.57 0.93 -17.01
N LYS A 367 8.87 1.83 -17.69
CA LYS A 367 8.41 1.64 -19.05
C LYS A 367 9.59 1.53 -20.04
N GLU A 368 10.60 2.38 -19.88
CA GLU A 368 11.82 2.33 -20.71
C GLU A 368 12.56 1.01 -20.52
N ILE A 369 12.72 0.53 -19.30
CA ILE A 369 13.40 -0.74 -19.02
C ILE A 369 12.55 -1.91 -19.51
N MET A 370 11.29 -1.97 -19.13
CA MET A 370 10.43 -3.13 -19.44
C MET A 370 10.04 -3.23 -20.93
N LYS A 371 9.99 -2.14 -21.67
CA LYS A 371 9.64 -2.15 -23.10
C LYS A 371 10.86 -1.95 -24.00
N GLY A 372 12.06 -1.73 -23.44
CA GLY A 372 13.30 -1.56 -24.22
C GLY A 372 13.27 -0.31 -25.13
N ARG A 373 12.65 0.77 -24.67
CA ARG A 373 12.49 2.01 -25.44
C ARG A 373 13.03 3.20 -24.68
#